data_b526a8932ae02f7ca7932595686a8e53
#
_entry.id   b526a8932ae02f7ca7932595686a8e53
#
_cell.length_a   1.000
_cell.length_b   1.000
_cell.length_c   1.000
_cell.angle_alpha   90.00
_cell.angle_beta   90.00
_cell.angle_gamma   90.00
#
_symmetry.space_group_name_H-M   'P 1'
#
loop_
_entity.id
_entity.type
_entity.pdbx_description
1 polymer ?
#
loop_
_entity_poly.entity_id
_entity_poly.type
_entity_poly.pdbx_seq_one_letter_code
_entity_poly.pdbx_strand_id
1 'polypeptide(L)'
;MLTRNDGRAPEMGRPVTIETDFVRTADGSCLICTGNTKVICTASVEENVPPFLRGKGQGWVTAEYAMLPASTGHRKQRDGVKRDGRGVEISRLIGRSLRQAVDLTALGERTITLDCDVLQADGGTRTAAITGAMVALVCAVSKLLDEGKLLRSPITHQIAAISVGVVDDTPCVDLCYEEDSRAQVDMNIVMNEKGEFVELQGTGEGRSFTQAELNALLDMGAKGIRALMEKQKDSLAESKRHLSAKPTLVVASSNQHKIRELQHIFGDYYTVVSMVAAGFNAPIEETATTFAGNAAIKAETVSAATGLPTLADDSCLLYT
;
A
#
# COMPACT_ATOMS: atom_id res chain seq x y z
N MET A 1 37.63 3.28 9.43
CA MET A 1 36.36 3.35 8.68
C MET A 1 35.80 1.95 8.56
N LEU A 2 34.56 1.74 8.93
CA LEU A 2 33.90 0.44 8.74
C LEU A 2 33.87 0.11 7.24
N THR A 3 34.35 -1.05 6.87
CA THR A 3 34.15 -1.62 5.54
C THR A 3 33.04 -2.65 5.65
N ARG A 4 31.88 -2.36 5.08
CA ARG A 4 30.75 -3.29 5.04
C ARG A 4 31.11 -4.47 4.14
N ASN A 5 30.55 -5.65 4.40
CA ASN A 5 30.90 -6.89 3.72
C ASN A 5 30.70 -6.84 2.19
N ASP A 6 29.76 -6.04 1.74
CA ASP A 6 29.46 -5.81 0.32
C ASP A 6 30.05 -4.50 -0.26
N GLY A 7 30.90 -3.81 0.51
CA GLY A 7 31.58 -2.60 0.09
C GLY A 7 30.72 -1.34 0.07
N ARG A 8 29.46 -1.38 0.55
CA ARG A 8 28.59 -0.19 0.64
C ARG A 8 29.10 0.81 1.66
N ALA A 9 28.85 2.08 1.44
CA ALA A 9 29.00 3.11 2.47
C ALA A 9 27.93 2.90 3.59
N PRO A 10 28.20 3.34 4.83
CA PRO A 10 27.27 3.18 5.96
C PRO A 10 25.85 3.70 5.69
N GLU A 11 25.73 4.80 4.96
CA GLU A 11 24.47 5.45 4.59
C GLU A 11 23.76 4.83 3.36
N MET A 12 24.38 3.86 2.70
CA MET A 12 23.86 3.27 1.48
C MET A 12 23.06 1.99 1.76
N GLY A 13 21.79 1.95 1.34
CA GLY A 13 20.97 0.76 1.33
C GLY A 13 21.36 -0.23 0.23
N ARG A 14 20.93 -1.49 0.35
CA ARG A 14 21.08 -2.52 -0.70
C ARG A 14 20.22 -2.16 -1.92
N PRO A 15 20.52 -2.69 -3.11
CA PRO A 15 19.66 -2.56 -4.28
C PRO A 15 18.26 -3.13 -3.96
N VAL A 16 17.22 -2.39 -4.39
CA VAL A 16 15.81 -2.78 -4.18
C VAL A 16 15.12 -2.91 -5.52
N THR A 17 14.40 -4.03 -5.71
CA THR A 17 13.49 -4.24 -6.83
C THR A 17 12.13 -4.66 -6.30
N ILE A 18 11.06 -4.20 -6.95
CA ILE A 18 9.68 -4.56 -6.63
C ILE A 18 9.00 -4.93 -7.94
N GLU A 19 8.57 -6.18 -8.05
CA GLU A 19 7.82 -6.70 -9.20
C GLU A 19 6.36 -6.86 -8.79
N THR A 20 5.46 -6.08 -9.38
CA THR A 20 4.01 -6.15 -9.11
C THR A 20 3.36 -7.30 -9.87
N ASP A 21 2.16 -7.70 -9.45
CA ASP A 21 1.36 -8.78 -10.07
C ASP A 21 2.07 -10.14 -10.13
N PHE A 22 2.98 -10.38 -9.22
CA PHE A 22 3.77 -11.60 -9.17
C PHE A 22 2.92 -12.87 -8.97
N VAL A 23 1.83 -12.75 -8.20
CA VAL A 23 0.86 -13.84 -7.96
C VAL A 23 -0.46 -13.49 -8.63
N ARG A 24 -0.82 -14.19 -9.70
CA ARG A 24 -2.01 -13.90 -10.53
C ARG A 24 -3.35 -14.10 -9.83
N THR A 25 -3.42 -14.98 -8.84
CA THR A 25 -4.66 -15.32 -8.13
C THR A 25 -4.96 -14.38 -6.97
N ALA A 26 -3.99 -13.58 -6.53
CA ALA A 26 -4.18 -12.59 -5.48
C ALA A 26 -4.92 -11.35 -6.03
N ASP A 27 -5.60 -10.61 -5.16
CA ASP A 27 -6.20 -9.33 -5.52
C ASP A 27 -5.15 -8.24 -5.73
N GLY A 28 -4.04 -8.34 -5.02
CA GLY A 28 -2.83 -7.56 -5.24
C GLY A 28 -1.61 -8.35 -4.83
N SER A 29 -0.48 -8.16 -5.49
CA SER A 29 0.75 -8.86 -5.11
C SER A 29 2.01 -8.17 -5.59
N CYS A 30 3.11 -8.45 -4.91
CA CYS A 30 4.44 -8.14 -5.40
C CYS A 30 5.50 -9.11 -4.86
N LEU A 31 6.61 -9.19 -5.57
CA LEU A 31 7.87 -9.71 -5.06
C LEU A 31 8.79 -8.52 -4.78
N ILE A 32 9.16 -8.33 -3.52
CA ILE A 32 10.18 -7.35 -3.13
C ILE A 32 11.51 -8.05 -2.86
N CYS A 33 12.58 -7.52 -3.46
CA CYS A 33 13.95 -7.95 -3.20
C CYS A 33 14.74 -6.77 -2.65
N THR A 34 15.41 -6.94 -1.51
CA THR A 34 16.34 -5.98 -0.91
C THR A 34 17.68 -6.70 -0.73
N GLY A 35 18.60 -6.48 -1.66
CA GLY A 35 19.79 -7.32 -1.78
C GLY A 35 19.39 -8.80 -1.93
N ASN A 36 19.87 -9.65 -1.04
CA ASN A 36 19.53 -11.08 -1.02
C ASN A 36 18.21 -11.40 -0.29
N THR A 37 17.62 -10.47 0.45
CA THR A 37 16.32 -10.68 1.08
C THR A 37 15.22 -10.63 0.03
N LYS A 38 14.35 -11.66 -0.01
CA LYS A 38 13.24 -11.80 -0.94
C LYS A 38 11.97 -12.12 -0.19
N VAL A 39 10.92 -11.32 -0.39
CA VAL A 39 9.61 -11.51 0.24
C VAL A 39 8.52 -11.43 -0.82
N ILE A 40 7.64 -12.43 -0.88
CA ILE A 40 6.37 -12.33 -1.60
C ILE A 40 5.36 -11.68 -0.66
N CYS A 41 4.70 -10.64 -1.14
CA CYS A 41 3.59 -10.00 -0.44
C CYS A 41 2.34 -10.14 -1.31
N THR A 42 1.27 -10.70 -0.75
CA THR A 42 -0.03 -10.80 -1.42
C THR A 42 -1.10 -10.11 -0.59
N ALA A 43 -2.14 -9.61 -1.25
CA ALA A 43 -3.33 -9.04 -0.65
C ALA A 43 -4.54 -9.82 -1.12
N SER A 44 -5.36 -10.28 -0.18
CA SER A 44 -6.63 -10.96 -0.42
C SER A 44 -7.76 -10.12 0.15
N VAL A 45 -8.80 -9.89 -0.65
CA VAL A 45 -9.96 -9.08 -0.26
C VAL A 45 -11.16 -9.98 0.03
N GLU A 46 -11.76 -9.78 1.19
CA GLU A 46 -13.00 -10.44 1.60
C GLU A 46 -14.10 -9.40 1.83
N GLU A 47 -15.32 -9.65 1.29
CA GLU A 47 -16.50 -8.78 1.45
C GLU A 47 -17.16 -9.01 2.83
N ASN A 48 -16.36 -9.14 3.87
CA ASN A 48 -16.81 -9.29 5.26
C ASN A 48 -15.76 -8.69 6.20
N VAL A 49 -16.16 -8.44 7.43
CA VAL A 49 -15.28 -7.94 8.50
C VAL A 49 -15.34 -8.86 9.72
N PRO A 50 -14.28 -8.82 10.56
CA PRO A 50 -14.29 -9.51 11.85
C PRO A 50 -15.56 -9.20 12.67
N PRO A 51 -16.05 -10.13 13.52
CA PRO A 51 -17.30 -9.96 14.27
C PRO A 51 -17.40 -8.66 15.07
N PHE A 52 -16.29 -8.15 15.58
CA PHE A 52 -16.26 -6.91 16.37
C PHE A 52 -16.48 -5.64 15.54
N LEU A 53 -16.43 -5.69 14.20
CA LEU A 53 -16.65 -4.57 13.27
C LEU A 53 -17.96 -4.66 12.50
N ARG A 54 -18.69 -5.76 12.57
CA ARG A 54 -19.94 -5.93 11.82
C ARG A 54 -20.94 -4.83 12.15
N GLY A 55 -21.54 -4.22 11.13
CA GLY A 55 -22.51 -3.13 11.25
C GLY A 55 -21.92 -1.79 11.68
N LYS A 56 -20.58 -1.64 11.71
CA LYS A 56 -19.91 -0.37 12.05
C LYS A 56 -19.54 0.46 10.83
N GLY A 57 -19.75 -0.06 9.61
CA GLY A 57 -19.39 0.63 8.38
C GLY A 57 -17.88 0.84 8.18
N GLN A 58 -17.05 0.02 8.83
CA GLN A 58 -15.59 0.10 8.78
C GLN A 58 -15.00 -1.21 8.31
N GLY A 59 -13.97 -1.10 7.46
CA GLY A 59 -13.17 -2.23 7.03
C GLY A 59 -12.05 -2.59 8.01
N TRP A 60 -11.28 -3.59 7.61
CA TRP A 60 -10.14 -4.06 8.38
C TRP A 60 -8.95 -4.39 7.47
N VAL A 61 -7.75 -4.09 7.95
CA VAL A 61 -6.49 -4.52 7.32
C VAL A 61 -5.74 -5.33 8.35
N THR A 62 -5.36 -6.54 7.98
CA THR A 62 -4.57 -7.45 8.82
C THR A 62 -3.43 -8.04 8.01
N ALA A 63 -2.46 -8.67 8.69
CA ALA A 63 -1.35 -9.31 8.01
C ALA A 63 -0.96 -10.63 8.67
N GLU A 64 -0.41 -11.52 7.87
CA GLU A 64 0.30 -12.71 8.30
C GLU A 64 1.74 -12.65 7.76
N TYR A 65 2.67 -13.21 8.54
CA TYR A 65 4.09 -13.26 8.17
C TYR A 65 4.61 -14.64 8.43
N ALA A 66 5.25 -15.21 7.44
CA ALA A 66 5.88 -16.52 7.56
C ALA A 66 7.25 -16.55 6.86
N MET A 67 8.07 -17.50 7.26
CA MET A 67 9.36 -17.79 6.62
C MET A 67 9.31 -19.19 6.02
N LEU A 68 9.63 -19.31 4.72
CA LEU A 68 9.72 -20.62 4.10
C LEU A 68 10.82 -21.48 4.75
N PRO A 69 10.68 -22.81 4.75
CA PRO A 69 11.67 -23.70 5.39
C PRO A 69 13.11 -23.48 4.92
N ALA A 70 13.31 -23.16 3.64
CA ALA A 70 14.63 -22.92 3.04
C ALA A 70 15.02 -21.44 2.96
N SER A 71 14.30 -20.55 3.66
CA SER A 71 14.56 -19.09 3.60
C SER A 71 15.85 -18.68 4.32
N THR A 72 16.38 -19.51 5.19
CA THR A 72 17.63 -19.29 5.95
C THR A 72 18.64 -20.39 5.66
N GLY A 73 19.90 -20.20 6.08
CA GLY A 73 20.97 -21.20 5.94
C GLY A 73 20.69 -22.54 6.63
N HIS A 74 19.78 -22.56 7.60
CA HIS A 74 19.30 -23.78 8.24
C HIS A 74 17.79 -23.90 8.00
N ARG A 75 17.32 -25.12 7.71
CA ARG A 75 15.91 -25.39 7.48
C ARG A 75 15.06 -25.01 8.70
N LYS A 76 14.15 -24.05 8.54
CA LYS A 76 13.10 -23.76 9.53
C LYS A 76 12.00 -24.82 9.47
N GLN A 77 11.43 -25.13 10.63
CA GLN A 77 10.20 -25.93 10.64
C GLN A 77 9.04 -25.06 10.14
N ARG A 78 8.09 -25.66 9.43
CA ARG A 78 6.82 -24.99 9.13
C ARG A 78 6.06 -24.80 10.43
N ASP A 79 5.39 -23.67 10.55
CA ASP A 79 4.46 -23.44 11.64
C ASP A 79 3.39 -24.53 11.62
N GLY A 80 3.22 -25.20 12.76
CA GLY A 80 2.18 -26.19 12.98
C GLY A 80 0.99 -25.58 13.73
N VAL A 81 0.39 -26.37 14.63
CA VAL A 81 -0.69 -25.90 15.51
C VAL A 81 -0.27 -24.73 16.41
N LYS A 82 1.02 -24.67 16.77
CA LYS A 82 1.60 -23.58 17.56
C LYS A 82 2.38 -22.66 16.61
N ARG A 83 1.87 -21.44 16.41
CA ARG A 83 2.54 -20.40 15.63
C ARG A 83 3.83 -19.93 16.33
N ASP A 84 4.86 -19.61 15.55
CA ASP A 84 6.08 -18.96 16.05
C ASP A 84 5.74 -17.57 16.63
N GLY A 85 6.16 -17.34 17.88
CA GLY A 85 5.91 -16.05 18.55
C GLY A 85 6.47 -14.85 17.79
N ARG A 86 7.63 -15.01 17.13
CA ARG A 86 8.24 -13.98 16.28
C ARG A 86 7.38 -13.71 15.03
N GLY A 87 6.86 -14.74 14.38
CA GLY A 87 5.95 -14.57 13.23
C GLY A 87 4.70 -13.82 13.62
N VAL A 88 4.11 -14.12 14.76
CA VAL A 88 2.92 -13.42 15.28
C VAL A 88 3.23 -11.96 15.61
N GLU A 89 4.38 -11.67 16.21
CA GLU A 89 4.80 -10.28 16.51
C GLU A 89 4.95 -9.47 15.23
N ILE A 90 5.65 -10.02 14.20
CA ILE A 90 5.86 -9.35 12.92
C ILE A 90 4.54 -9.17 12.16
N SER A 91 3.64 -10.15 12.17
CA SER A 91 2.30 -10.04 11.59
C SER A 91 1.53 -8.85 12.17
N ARG A 92 1.58 -8.67 13.50
CA ARG A 92 0.95 -7.54 14.19
C ARG A 92 1.58 -6.22 13.81
N LEU A 93 2.91 -6.18 13.68
CA LEU A 93 3.67 -5.01 13.26
C LEU A 93 3.23 -4.55 11.86
N ILE A 94 3.23 -5.47 10.87
CA ILE A 94 2.82 -5.18 9.50
C ILE A 94 1.38 -4.66 9.46
N GLY A 95 0.44 -5.40 10.05
CA GLY A 95 -0.97 -5.02 10.06
C GLY A 95 -1.22 -3.68 10.73
N ARG A 96 -0.54 -3.40 11.85
CA ARG A 96 -0.65 -2.13 12.58
C ARG A 96 -0.10 -0.96 11.75
N SER A 97 1.05 -1.15 11.11
CA SER A 97 1.67 -0.14 10.24
C SER A 97 0.76 0.19 9.05
N LEU A 98 0.25 -0.82 8.34
CA LEU A 98 -0.55 -0.60 7.15
C LEU A 98 -1.96 -0.05 7.43
N ARG A 99 -2.52 -0.30 8.61
CA ARG A 99 -3.76 0.38 9.01
C ARG A 99 -3.62 1.90 9.10
N GLN A 100 -2.42 2.44 9.36
CA GLN A 100 -2.19 3.88 9.33
C GLN A 100 -2.20 4.46 7.90
N ALA A 101 -2.08 3.61 6.88
CA ALA A 101 -2.16 4.00 5.48
C ALA A 101 -3.58 4.02 4.92
N VAL A 102 -4.60 3.60 5.68
CA VAL A 102 -5.94 3.31 5.15
C VAL A 102 -7.02 4.03 5.94
N ASP A 103 -7.88 4.76 5.25
CA ASP A 103 -9.19 5.19 5.77
C ASP A 103 -10.12 3.95 5.80
N LEU A 104 -10.23 3.32 6.96
CA LEU A 104 -11.04 2.11 7.14
C LEU A 104 -12.53 2.34 6.89
N THR A 105 -13.02 3.56 7.04
CA THR A 105 -14.41 3.93 6.72
C THR A 105 -14.61 3.96 5.20
N ALA A 106 -13.65 4.55 4.46
CA ALA A 106 -13.70 4.55 2.99
C ALA A 106 -13.54 3.16 2.38
N LEU A 107 -12.84 2.23 3.08
CA LEU A 107 -12.75 0.82 2.68
C LEU A 107 -14.10 0.10 2.76
N GLY A 108 -15.00 0.53 3.66
CA GLY A 108 -16.28 -0.14 3.92
C GLY A 108 -16.10 -1.49 4.62
N GLU A 109 -17.16 -2.26 4.81
CA GLU A 109 -17.11 -3.54 5.53
C GLU A 109 -16.41 -4.66 4.74
N ARG A 110 -15.12 -4.45 4.45
CA ARG A 110 -14.21 -5.40 3.80
C ARG A 110 -13.00 -5.67 4.66
N THR A 111 -12.46 -6.88 4.56
CA THR A 111 -11.17 -7.23 5.14
C THR A 111 -10.14 -7.38 4.03
N ILE A 112 -8.98 -6.74 4.18
CA ILE A 112 -7.80 -7.00 3.35
C ILE A 112 -6.77 -7.71 4.23
N THR A 113 -6.48 -8.96 3.89
CA THR A 113 -5.42 -9.75 4.52
C THR A 113 -4.18 -9.70 3.66
N LEU A 114 -3.06 -9.33 4.29
CA LEU A 114 -1.76 -9.25 3.63
C LEU A 114 -0.90 -10.42 4.11
N ASP A 115 -0.54 -11.31 3.19
CA ASP A 115 0.34 -12.44 3.47
C ASP A 115 1.75 -12.10 3.00
N CYS A 116 2.73 -12.19 3.90
CA CYS A 116 4.13 -11.86 3.64
C CYS A 116 4.99 -13.11 3.88
N ASP A 117 5.36 -13.78 2.80
CA ASP A 117 6.16 -15.00 2.84
C ASP A 117 7.62 -14.72 2.46
N VAL A 118 8.53 -14.94 3.40
CA VAL A 118 9.95 -14.78 3.18
C VAL A 118 10.50 -15.98 2.42
N LEU A 119 10.91 -15.76 1.18
CA LEU A 119 11.55 -16.77 0.32
C LEU A 119 13.03 -16.95 0.68
N GLN A 120 13.72 -15.83 0.95
CA GLN A 120 15.12 -15.79 1.31
C GLN A 120 15.36 -14.64 2.29
N ALA A 121 16.03 -14.94 3.40
CA ALA A 121 16.31 -14.00 4.47
C ALA A 121 17.80 -13.65 4.52
N ASP A 122 18.09 -12.36 4.42
CA ASP A 122 19.43 -11.79 4.60
C ASP A 122 19.32 -10.42 5.30
N GLY A 123 18.76 -10.41 6.51
CA GLY A 123 18.47 -9.18 7.26
C GLY A 123 17.29 -8.37 6.70
N GLY A 124 16.65 -7.56 7.53
CA GLY A 124 15.58 -6.63 7.13
C GLY A 124 14.30 -7.30 6.59
N THR A 125 13.98 -8.54 6.94
CA THR A 125 12.82 -9.24 6.39
C THR A 125 11.49 -8.60 6.79
N ARG A 126 11.35 -8.09 8.03
CA ARG A 126 10.15 -7.41 8.51
C ARG A 126 9.93 -6.06 7.83
N THR A 127 11.00 -5.31 7.58
CA THR A 127 10.93 -4.01 6.91
C THR A 127 10.65 -4.17 5.41
N ALA A 128 11.25 -5.16 4.77
CA ALA A 128 10.92 -5.54 3.39
C ALA A 128 9.45 -5.99 3.28
N ALA A 129 8.95 -6.78 4.24
CA ALA A 129 7.55 -7.21 4.28
C ALA A 129 6.58 -6.02 4.38
N ILE A 130 6.83 -5.03 5.26
CA ILE A 130 6.00 -3.82 5.36
C ILE A 130 6.02 -3.04 4.04
N THR A 131 7.21 -2.83 3.48
CA THR A 131 7.39 -2.06 2.23
C THR A 131 6.72 -2.74 1.03
N GLY A 132 6.86 -4.06 0.90
CA GLY A 132 6.20 -4.83 -0.16
C GLY A 132 4.69 -4.96 0.05
N ALA A 133 4.24 -5.19 1.29
CA ALA A 133 2.83 -5.29 1.60
C ALA A 133 2.06 -3.98 1.32
N MET A 134 2.70 -2.81 1.45
CA MET A 134 2.12 -1.54 1.00
C MET A 134 1.84 -1.54 -0.50
N VAL A 135 2.75 -2.07 -1.31
CA VAL A 135 2.55 -2.20 -2.78
C VAL A 135 1.43 -3.18 -3.09
N ALA A 136 1.41 -4.36 -2.46
CA ALA A 136 0.34 -5.34 -2.65
C ALA A 136 -1.03 -4.77 -2.26
N LEU A 137 -1.10 -4.01 -1.16
CA LEU A 137 -2.31 -3.31 -0.72
C LEU A 137 -2.82 -2.31 -1.76
N VAL A 138 -1.92 -1.48 -2.33
CA VAL A 138 -2.28 -0.53 -3.39
C VAL A 138 -2.78 -1.26 -4.64
N CYS A 139 -2.16 -2.37 -5.02
CA CYS A 139 -2.61 -3.20 -6.13
C CYS A 139 -4.04 -3.72 -5.91
N ALA A 140 -4.34 -4.26 -4.73
CA ALA A 140 -5.69 -4.76 -4.39
C ALA A 140 -6.74 -3.63 -4.37
N VAL A 141 -6.40 -2.48 -3.80
CA VAL A 141 -7.27 -1.30 -3.80
C VAL A 141 -7.52 -0.81 -5.23
N SER A 142 -6.50 -0.77 -6.08
CA SER A 142 -6.65 -0.37 -7.49
C SER A 142 -7.63 -1.29 -8.21
N LYS A 143 -7.54 -2.61 -8.01
CA LYS A 143 -8.48 -3.58 -8.55
C LYS A 143 -9.92 -3.31 -8.09
N LEU A 144 -10.13 -3.02 -6.80
CA LEU A 144 -11.47 -2.68 -6.28
C LEU A 144 -12.03 -1.39 -6.90
N LEU A 145 -11.18 -0.40 -7.18
CA LEU A 145 -11.57 0.83 -7.88
C LEU A 145 -11.93 0.54 -9.34
N ASP A 146 -11.13 -0.24 -10.05
CA ASP A 146 -11.36 -0.62 -11.45
C ASP A 146 -12.64 -1.45 -11.62
N GLU A 147 -12.96 -2.30 -10.63
CA GLU A 147 -14.21 -3.07 -10.57
C GLU A 147 -15.43 -2.24 -10.11
N GLY A 148 -15.24 -0.96 -9.76
CA GLY A 148 -16.30 -0.07 -9.27
C GLY A 148 -16.82 -0.44 -7.86
N LYS A 149 -16.11 -1.29 -7.12
CA LYS A 149 -16.45 -1.67 -5.75
C LYS A 149 -16.08 -0.61 -4.72
N LEU A 150 -15.15 0.26 -5.06
CA LEU A 150 -14.81 1.45 -4.32
C LEU A 150 -15.00 2.68 -5.21
N LEU A 151 -15.56 3.75 -4.65
CA LEU A 151 -15.78 5.01 -5.34
C LEU A 151 -14.57 5.95 -5.23
N ARG A 152 -13.77 5.77 -4.19
CA ARG A 152 -12.53 6.50 -3.95
C ARG A 152 -11.52 5.57 -3.28
N SER A 153 -10.23 5.87 -3.47
CA SER A 153 -9.20 5.10 -2.76
C SER A 153 -9.28 5.36 -1.26
N PRO A 154 -9.24 4.31 -0.46
CA PRO A 154 -9.07 4.42 0.98
C PRO A 154 -7.61 4.65 1.39
N ILE A 155 -6.63 4.62 0.46
CA ILE A 155 -5.22 4.86 0.79
C ILE A 155 -5.02 6.34 1.10
N THR A 156 -4.59 6.63 2.32
CA THR A 156 -4.35 7.99 2.84
C THR A 156 -2.87 8.35 2.91
N HIS A 157 -2.02 7.35 3.08
CA HIS A 157 -0.57 7.50 3.24
C HIS A 157 0.19 6.39 2.52
N GLN A 158 1.37 6.76 2.04
CA GLN A 158 2.39 5.78 1.62
C GLN A 158 3.25 5.41 2.83
N ILE A 159 3.48 4.12 3.05
CA ILE A 159 4.30 3.63 4.16
C ILE A 159 5.45 2.79 3.62
N ALA A 160 6.64 3.01 4.18
CA ALA A 160 7.80 2.15 3.98
C ALA A 160 8.56 1.97 5.29
N ALA A 161 9.39 0.94 5.35
CA ALA A 161 10.16 0.58 6.53
C ALA A 161 11.59 0.19 6.16
N ILE A 162 12.53 0.48 7.06
CA ILE A 162 13.93 0.15 6.89
C ILE A 162 14.55 -0.25 8.23
N SER A 163 15.56 -1.14 8.20
CA SER A 163 16.41 -1.40 9.36
C SER A 163 17.58 -0.44 9.40
N VAL A 164 17.97 -0.04 10.59
CA VAL A 164 19.18 0.73 10.86
C VAL A 164 19.84 0.19 12.11
N GLY A 165 21.13 0.37 12.27
CA GLY A 165 21.80 -0.09 13.48
C GLY A 165 23.21 0.48 13.62
N VAL A 166 23.87 0.14 14.73
CA VAL A 166 25.26 0.46 14.98
C VAL A 166 26.09 -0.81 14.84
N VAL A 167 27.00 -0.82 13.89
CA VAL A 167 27.91 -1.93 13.62
C VAL A 167 29.35 -1.41 13.73
N ASP A 168 30.13 -2.02 14.60
CA ASP A 168 31.52 -1.60 14.91
C ASP A 168 31.60 -0.07 15.16
N ASP A 169 30.75 0.40 16.08
CA ASP A 169 30.59 1.82 16.49
C ASP A 169 30.23 2.81 15.35
N THR A 170 29.76 2.28 14.22
CA THR A 170 29.35 3.09 13.06
C THR A 170 27.86 2.92 12.80
N PRO A 171 27.06 4.00 12.77
CA PRO A 171 25.66 3.94 12.32
C PRO A 171 25.58 3.50 10.86
N CYS A 172 24.72 2.53 10.58
CA CYS A 172 24.49 1.96 9.25
C CYS A 172 23.00 1.84 8.92
N VAL A 173 22.66 2.01 7.64
CA VAL A 173 21.32 1.79 7.13
C VAL A 173 21.23 0.45 6.42
N ASP A 174 20.07 -0.21 6.50
CA ASP A 174 19.73 -1.45 5.80
C ASP A 174 20.76 -2.56 6.04
N LEU A 175 20.70 -3.13 7.25
CA LEU A 175 21.64 -4.18 7.68
C LEU A 175 21.33 -5.50 6.95
N CYS A 176 22.37 -6.14 6.39
CA CYS A 176 22.30 -7.54 6.01
C CYS A 176 22.42 -8.45 7.24
N TYR A 177 22.18 -9.77 7.08
CA TYR A 177 22.18 -10.70 8.22
C TYR A 177 23.48 -10.72 9.00
N GLU A 178 24.63 -10.66 8.33
CA GLU A 178 25.94 -10.65 8.99
C GLU A 178 26.17 -9.40 9.83
N GLU A 179 25.64 -8.26 9.39
CA GLU A 179 25.70 -6.98 10.11
C GLU A 179 24.70 -6.97 11.27
N ASP A 180 23.45 -7.39 11.01
CA ASP A 180 22.37 -7.48 11.99
C ASP A 180 22.74 -8.40 13.18
N SER A 181 23.34 -9.56 12.89
CA SER A 181 23.72 -10.54 13.90
C SER A 181 24.84 -10.09 14.87
N ARG A 182 25.61 -9.04 14.50
CA ARG A 182 26.68 -8.47 15.32
C ARG A 182 26.45 -7.00 15.69
N ALA A 183 25.30 -6.47 15.32
CA ALA A 183 24.95 -5.10 15.61
C ALA A 183 24.93 -4.82 17.12
N GLN A 184 25.54 -3.74 17.53
CA GLN A 184 25.49 -3.25 18.91
C GLN A 184 24.14 -2.62 19.23
N VAL A 185 23.50 -2.07 18.22
CA VAL A 185 22.15 -1.51 18.25
C VAL A 185 21.43 -1.96 16.98
N ASP A 186 20.25 -2.55 17.12
CA ASP A 186 19.32 -2.85 16.03
C ASP A 186 18.05 -2.00 16.17
N MET A 187 17.63 -1.40 15.08
CA MET A 187 16.42 -0.57 15.04
C MET A 187 15.67 -0.75 13.73
N ASN A 188 14.34 -0.84 13.83
CA ASN A 188 13.44 -0.83 12.69
C ASN A 188 12.60 0.44 12.72
N ILE A 189 12.55 1.14 11.60
CA ILE A 189 11.85 2.42 11.44
C ILE A 189 10.76 2.24 10.39
N VAL A 190 9.55 2.66 10.72
CA VAL A 190 8.41 2.74 9.81
C VAL A 190 7.95 4.19 9.74
N MET A 191 7.85 4.75 8.54
CA MET A 191 7.43 6.14 8.34
C MET A 191 6.44 6.26 7.19
N ASN A 192 5.68 7.37 7.20
CA ASN A 192 4.88 7.78 6.07
C ASN A 192 5.62 8.80 5.16
N GLU A 193 5.01 9.16 4.04
CA GLU A 193 5.58 10.11 3.04
C GLU A 193 5.75 11.54 3.57
N LYS A 194 5.07 11.89 4.67
CA LYS A 194 5.22 13.19 5.33
C LYS A 194 6.44 13.26 6.24
N GLY A 195 7.11 12.11 6.45
CA GLY A 195 8.23 12.00 7.37
C GLY A 195 7.80 11.78 8.83
N GLU A 196 6.54 11.40 9.05
CA GLU A 196 6.02 11.07 10.37
C GLU A 196 6.30 9.60 10.69
N PHE A 197 6.66 9.33 11.94
CA PHE A 197 6.92 7.98 12.40
C PHE A 197 5.62 7.23 12.67
N VAL A 198 5.50 6.06 12.06
CA VAL A 198 4.40 5.11 12.30
C VAL A 198 4.79 4.16 13.42
N GLU A 199 6.04 3.69 13.40
CA GLU A 199 6.58 2.84 14.47
C GLU A 199 8.10 2.95 14.54
N LEU A 200 8.63 2.87 15.75
CA LEU A 200 10.06 2.78 16.07
C LEU A 200 10.26 1.59 17.01
N GLN A 201 11.10 0.65 16.61
CA GLN A 201 11.54 -0.46 17.45
C GLN A 201 13.06 -0.44 17.50
N GLY A 202 13.65 -0.27 18.66
CA GLY A 202 15.10 -0.19 18.81
C GLY A 202 15.56 -0.89 20.09
N THR A 203 16.63 -1.64 19.96
CA THR A 203 17.23 -2.40 21.05
C THR A 203 18.75 -2.23 21.03
N GLY A 204 19.33 -1.99 22.20
CA GLY A 204 20.76 -2.14 22.39
C GLY A 204 21.09 -3.61 22.69
N GLU A 205 21.62 -4.32 21.72
CA GLU A 205 21.92 -5.76 21.83
C GLU A 205 23.22 -6.02 22.61
N GLY A 206 24.26 -5.23 22.34
CA GLY A 206 25.56 -5.36 23.02
C GLY A 206 25.84 -4.28 24.05
N ARG A 207 25.20 -3.13 23.93
CA ARG A 207 25.33 -1.95 24.82
C ARG A 207 24.15 -1.02 24.68
N SER A 208 24.00 -0.11 25.63
CA SER A 208 23.07 1.02 25.45
C SER A 208 23.57 1.97 24.37
N PHE A 209 22.68 2.74 23.79
CA PHE A 209 22.99 3.75 22.77
C PHE A 209 22.60 5.16 23.25
N THR A 210 23.29 6.13 22.75
CA THR A 210 23.16 7.55 23.13
C THR A 210 22.06 8.22 22.32
N GLN A 211 21.61 9.40 22.76
CA GLN A 211 20.69 10.25 21.99
C GLN A 211 21.31 10.69 20.65
N ALA A 212 22.63 10.90 20.59
CA ALA A 212 23.32 11.27 19.35
C ALA A 212 23.27 10.13 18.33
N GLU A 213 23.51 8.89 18.75
CA GLU A 213 23.38 7.70 17.91
C GLU A 213 21.93 7.51 17.45
N LEU A 214 20.95 7.66 18.34
CA LEU A 214 19.54 7.60 17.97
C LEU A 214 19.22 8.61 16.86
N ASN A 215 19.61 9.86 17.02
CA ASN A 215 19.35 10.90 16.02
C ASN A 215 20.01 10.57 14.68
N ALA A 216 21.26 10.09 14.68
CA ALA A 216 21.95 9.66 13.47
C ALA A 216 21.23 8.51 12.77
N LEU A 217 20.75 7.49 13.51
CA LEU A 217 19.98 6.37 12.98
C LEU A 217 18.63 6.82 12.39
N LEU A 218 17.93 7.73 13.06
CA LEU A 218 16.67 8.28 12.57
C LEU A 218 16.86 9.08 11.27
N ASP A 219 17.90 9.91 11.18
CA ASP A 219 18.22 10.69 9.98
C ASP A 219 18.58 9.79 8.78
N MET A 220 19.39 8.76 9.02
CA MET A 220 19.75 7.77 7.99
C MET A 220 18.55 6.95 7.55
N GLY A 221 17.75 6.49 8.50
CA GLY A 221 16.53 5.74 8.23
C GLY A 221 15.52 6.54 7.41
N ALA A 222 15.31 7.81 7.75
CA ALA A 222 14.40 8.68 7.00
C ALA A 222 14.83 8.88 5.54
N LYS A 223 16.15 8.97 5.27
CA LYS A 223 16.68 9.03 3.89
C LYS A 223 16.44 7.71 3.15
N GLY A 224 16.74 6.58 3.80
CA GLY A 224 16.52 5.26 3.23
C GLY A 224 15.05 4.98 2.92
N ILE A 225 14.14 5.37 3.82
CA ILE A 225 12.68 5.22 3.63
C ILE A 225 12.19 6.04 2.44
N ARG A 226 12.65 7.28 2.26
CA ARG A 226 12.31 8.09 1.08
C ARG A 226 12.74 7.40 -0.23
N ALA A 227 13.93 6.82 -0.26
CA ALA A 227 14.40 6.07 -1.43
C ALA A 227 13.55 4.83 -1.71
N LEU A 228 13.10 4.11 -0.66
CA LEU A 228 12.17 2.98 -0.80
C LEU A 228 10.80 3.41 -1.32
N MET A 229 10.29 4.55 -0.87
CA MET A 229 9.01 5.12 -1.34
C MET A 229 9.06 5.47 -2.83
N GLU A 230 10.19 5.98 -3.33
CA GLU A 230 10.34 6.20 -4.79
C GLU A 230 10.33 4.86 -5.53
N LYS A 231 10.96 3.80 -5.01
CA LYS A 231 10.89 2.46 -5.63
C LYS A 231 9.47 1.88 -5.64
N GLN A 232 8.67 2.12 -4.61
CA GLN A 232 7.25 1.75 -4.61
C GLN A 232 6.49 2.51 -5.71
N LYS A 233 6.71 3.82 -5.85
CA LYS A 233 6.07 4.65 -6.89
C LYS A 233 6.45 4.17 -8.29
N ASP A 234 7.74 3.93 -8.54
CA ASP A 234 8.24 3.46 -9.82
C ASP A 234 7.54 2.14 -10.22
N SER A 235 7.51 1.15 -9.32
CA SER A 235 6.90 -0.15 -9.59
C SER A 235 5.38 -0.09 -9.82
N LEU A 236 4.68 0.79 -9.09
CA LEU A 236 3.25 1.01 -9.27
C LEU A 236 2.95 1.75 -10.59
N ALA A 237 3.78 2.73 -10.97
CA ALA A 237 3.64 3.45 -12.22
C ALA A 237 3.86 2.53 -13.44
N GLU A 238 4.85 1.63 -13.40
CA GLU A 238 5.08 0.61 -14.43
C GLU A 238 3.84 -0.27 -14.67
N SER A 239 3.10 -0.58 -13.60
CA SER A 239 1.83 -1.32 -13.66
C SER A 239 0.59 -0.45 -13.85
N LYS A 240 0.75 0.84 -14.18
CA LYS A 240 -0.32 1.84 -14.34
C LYS A 240 -1.21 2.03 -13.10
N ARG A 241 -0.65 1.84 -11.92
CA ARG A 241 -1.32 2.04 -10.63
C ARG A 241 -0.76 3.26 -9.93
N HIS A 242 -1.55 3.88 -9.08
CA HIS A 242 -1.16 5.09 -8.38
C HIS A 242 -1.42 4.98 -6.88
N LEU A 243 -0.47 5.44 -6.07
CA LEU A 243 -0.62 5.55 -4.61
C LEU A 243 -1.72 6.52 -4.19
N SER A 244 -1.86 7.63 -4.92
CA SER A 244 -2.96 8.56 -4.72
C SER A 244 -4.13 8.15 -5.61
N ALA A 245 -5.33 8.07 -5.02
CA ALA A 245 -6.54 7.90 -5.80
C ALA A 245 -6.62 8.97 -6.88
N LYS A 246 -6.90 8.53 -8.11
CA LYS A 246 -7.47 9.43 -9.09
C LYS A 246 -8.77 9.97 -8.49
N PRO A 247 -9.02 11.28 -8.51
CA PRO A 247 -10.29 11.79 -8.04
C PRO A 247 -11.44 11.13 -8.83
N THR A 248 -12.53 10.82 -8.15
CA THR A 248 -13.68 10.20 -8.80
C THR A 248 -14.42 11.24 -9.62
N LEU A 249 -14.71 10.90 -10.89
CA LEU A 249 -15.57 11.67 -11.79
C LEU A 249 -16.83 10.85 -12.05
N VAL A 250 -17.98 11.36 -11.65
CA VAL A 250 -19.26 10.70 -11.89
C VAL A 250 -19.77 11.09 -13.28
N VAL A 251 -20.24 10.13 -14.06
CA VAL A 251 -20.95 10.38 -15.31
C VAL A 251 -22.44 10.29 -15.04
N ALA A 252 -23.16 11.40 -15.22
CA ALA A 252 -24.62 11.49 -15.08
C ALA A 252 -25.33 10.85 -16.27
N SER A 253 -25.05 9.56 -16.49
CA SER A 253 -25.64 8.76 -17.55
C SER A 253 -25.73 7.29 -17.12
N SER A 254 -26.76 6.58 -17.57
CA SER A 254 -26.89 5.12 -17.47
C SER A 254 -26.37 4.40 -18.73
N ASN A 255 -26.00 5.15 -19.78
CA ASN A 255 -25.54 4.59 -21.05
C ASN A 255 -24.10 4.07 -20.90
N GLN A 256 -23.97 2.73 -20.89
CA GLN A 256 -22.67 2.04 -20.74
C GLN A 256 -21.65 2.38 -21.84
N HIS A 257 -22.12 2.73 -23.05
CA HIS A 257 -21.23 3.11 -24.15
C HIS A 257 -20.58 4.47 -23.88
N LYS A 258 -21.36 5.47 -23.47
CA LYS A 258 -20.85 6.79 -23.08
C LYS A 258 -19.89 6.70 -21.89
N ILE A 259 -20.21 5.87 -20.91
CA ILE A 259 -19.34 5.66 -19.74
C ILE A 259 -17.98 5.11 -20.17
N ARG A 260 -17.92 4.11 -21.05
CA ARG A 260 -16.67 3.54 -21.57
C ARG A 260 -15.86 4.55 -22.39
N GLU A 261 -16.49 5.37 -23.23
CA GLU A 261 -15.82 6.45 -23.95
C GLU A 261 -15.17 7.44 -22.98
N LEU A 262 -15.90 7.90 -21.98
CA LEU A 262 -15.39 8.82 -20.98
C LEU A 262 -14.33 8.20 -20.09
N GLN A 263 -14.42 6.90 -19.79
CA GLN A 263 -13.35 6.14 -19.12
C GLN A 263 -12.07 6.11 -19.97
N HIS A 264 -12.20 5.99 -21.29
CA HIS A 264 -11.04 6.02 -22.18
C HIS A 264 -10.38 7.41 -22.25
N ILE A 265 -11.20 8.49 -22.22
CA ILE A 265 -10.72 9.86 -22.32
C ILE A 265 -10.12 10.35 -20.99
N PHE A 266 -10.82 10.12 -19.88
CA PHE A 266 -10.48 10.68 -18.57
C PHE A 266 -9.81 9.70 -17.62
N GLY A 267 -9.74 8.41 -17.98
CA GLY A 267 -9.24 7.34 -17.11
C GLY A 267 -7.78 7.51 -16.66
N ASP A 268 -6.98 8.31 -17.35
CA ASP A 268 -5.62 8.64 -16.91
C ASP A 268 -5.59 9.63 -15.74
N TYR A 269 -6.64 10.43 -15.56
CA TYR A 269 -6.72 11.51 -14.58
C TYR A 269 -7.77 11.27 -13.49
N TYR A 270 -8.82 10.50 -13.80
CA TYR A 270 -9.97 10.27 -12.93
C TYR A 270 -10.36 8.80 -12.89
N THR A 271 -10.91 8.36 -11.75
CA THR A 271 -11.71 7.14 -11.67
C THR A 271 -13.11 7.47 -12.15
N VAL A 272 -13.47 7.10 -13.38
CA VAL A 272 -14.76 7.42 -14.00
C VAL A 272 -15.79 6.36 -13.64
N VAL A 273 -16.88 6.77 -12.99
CA VAL A 273 -17.97 5.90 -12.55
C VAL A 273 -19.33 6.38 -13.06
N SER A 274 -20.30 5.47 -13.23
CA SER A 274 -21.68 5.87 -13.55
C SER A 274 -22.38 6.50 -12.34
N MET A 275 -23.44 7.31 -12.58
CA MET A 275 -24.28 7.82 -11.50
C MET A 275 -24.90 6.70 -10.65
N VAL A 276 -25.23 5.57 -11.28
CA VAL A 276 -25.75 4.38 -10.58
C VAL A 276 -24.72 3.78 -9.64
N ALA A 277 -23.47 3.61 -10.10
CA ALA A 277 -22.38 3.15 -9.28
C ALA A 277 -22.02 4.12 -8.14
N ALA A 278 -22.26 5.42 -8.35
CA ALA A 278 -22.13 6.45 -7.32
C ALA A 278 -23.32 6.52 -6.34
N GLY A 279 -24.28 5.60 -6.45
CA GLY A 279 -25.43 5.49 -5.55
C GLY A 279 -26.64 6.35 -5.93
N PHE A 280 -26.64 6.99 -7.11
CA PHE A 280 -27.75 7.80 -7.58
C PHE A 280 -28.59 7.05 -8.64
N ASN A 281 -29.83 6.71 -8.30
CA ASN A 281 -30.77 5.95 -9.15
C ASN A 281 -32.10 6.69 -9.42
N ALA A 282 -32.24 7.94 -8.95
CA ALA A 282 -33.46 8.69 -9.15
C ALA A 282 -33.59 9.19 -10.60
N PRO A 283 -34.81 9.28 -11.15
CA PRO A 283 -35.01 9.93 -12.43
C PRO A 283 -34.68 11.43 -12.32
N ILE A 284 -34.09 11.98 -13.38
CA ILE A 284 -33.75 13.40 -13.45
C ILE A 284 -34.70 14.05 -14.46
N GLU A 285 -35.46 15.05 -14.03
CA GLU A 285 -36.35 15.82 -14.93
C GLU A 285 -35.55 16.81 -15.77
N GLU A 286 -35.57 16.63 -17.08
CA GLU A 286 -34.88 17.47 -18.05
C GLU A 286 -35.82 18.61 -18.48
N THR A 287 -35.84 19.70 -17.73
CA THR A 287 -36.77 20.83 -17.93
C THR A 287 -36.21 21.97 -18.78
N ALA A 288 -34.94 21.92 -19.14
CA ALA A 288 -34.34 22.97 -19.98
C ALA A 288 -34.72 22.81 -21.46
N THR A 289 -34.74 23.94 -22.18
CA THR A 289 -35.03 23.97 -23.60
C THR A 289 -33.84 23.71 -24.51
N THR A 290 -32.66 23.50 -23.93
CA THR A 290 -31.39 23.24 -24.64
C THR A 290 -30.69 22.01 -24.09
N PHE A 291 -29.94 21.32 -24.96
CA PHE A 291 -29.09 20.18 -24.55
C PHE A 291 -28.09 20.56 -23.46
N ALA A 292 -27.43 21.71 -23.60
CA ALA A 292 -26.51 22.21 -22.58
C ALA A 292 -27.20 22.46 -21.24
N GLY A 293 -28.41 22.96 -21.25
CA GLY A 293 -29.22 23.17 -20.05
C GLY A 293 -29.60 21.84 -19.37
N ASN A 294 -30.01 20.84 -20.12
CA ASN A 294 -30.36 19.54 -19.59
C ASN A 294 -29.11 18.82 -19.07
N ALA A 295 -27.94 18.92 -19.75
CA ALA A 295 -26.67 18.41 -19.25
C ALA A 295 -26.29 19.07 -17.91
N ALA A 296 -26.46 20.40 -17.80
CA ALA A 296 -26.20 21.11 -16.54
C ALA A 296 -27.10 20.60 -15.39
N ILE A 297 -28.41 20.47 -15.64
CA ILE A 297 -29.37 19.93 -14.66
C ILE A 297 -28.95 18.53 -14.19
N LYS A 298 -28.58 17.65 -15.13
CA LYS A 298 -28.09 16.30 -14.79
C LYS A 298 -26.84 16.35 -13.92
N ALA A 299 -25.84 17.14 -14.31
CA ALA A 299 -24.59 17.24 -13.58
C ALA A 299 -24.79 17.81 -12.18
N GLU A 300 -25.54 18.90 -12.04
CA GLU A 300 -25.82 19.53 -10.75
C GLU A 300 -26.61 18.63 -9.82
N THR A 301 -27.66 17.97 -10.32
CA THR A 301 -28.50 17.05 -9.53
C THR A 301 -27.68 15.89 -8.98
N VAL A 302 -26.88 15.24 -9.83
CA VAL A 302 -26.07 14.09 -9.41
C VAL A 302 -24.93 14.55 -8.50
N SER A 303 -24.28 15.67 -8.80
CA SER A 303 -23.21 16.23 -7.95
C SER A 303 -23.72 16.60 -6.56
N ALA A 304 -24.89 17.24 -6.47
CA ALA A 304 -25.50 17.59 -5.18
C ALA A 304 -25.87 16.34 -4.35
N ALA A 305 -26.32 15.27 -5.00
CA ALA A 305 -26.71 14.04 -4.33
C ALA A 305 -25.51 13.18 -3.90
N THR A 306 -24.43 13.15 -4.69
CA THR A 306 -23.27 12.27 -4.46
C THR A 306 -22.11 12.98 -3.73
N GLY A 307 -22.08 14.32 -3.75
CA GLY A 307 -20.95 15.11 -3.26
C GLY A 307 -19.68 14.99 -4.11
N LEU A 308 -19.78 14.43 -5.33
CA LEU A 308 -18.65 14.16 -6.22
C LEU A 308 -18.67 15.04 -7.46
N PRO A 309 -17.51 15.40 -8.06
CA PRO A 309 -17.45 16.02 -9.38
C PRO A 309 -18.21 15.19 -10.40
N THR A 310 -19.07 15.82 -11.16
CA THR A 310 -19.96 15.13 -12.10
C THR A 310 -19.88 15.74 -13.49
N LEU A 311 -19.77 14.88 -14.50
CA LEU A 311 -19.86 15.21 -15.90
C LEU A 311 -21.18 14.70 -16.47
N ALA A 312 -21.86 15.53 -17.25
CA ALA A 312 -23.03 15.12 -18.02
C ALA A 312 -22.85 15.47 -19.50
N ASP A 313 -23.38 14.60 -20.35
CA ASP A 313 -23.51 14.83 -21.80
C ASP A 313 -24.95 14.57 -22.20
N ASP A 314 -25.55 15.52 -22.88
CA ASP A 314 -26.90 15.46 -23.44
C ASP A 314 -26.85 15.64 -24.96
N SER A 315 -26.10 14.73 -25.63
CA SER A 315 -26.02 14.70 -27.08
C SER A 315 -27.19 13.90 -27.67
N CYS A 316 -28.00 14.52 -28.49
CA CYS A 316 -28.95 13.83 -29.37
C CYS A 316 -28.35 13.77 -30.79
N LEU A 317 -28.30 12.55 -31.37
CA LEU A 317 -28.02 12.41 -32.81
C LEU A 317 -29.22 12.97 -33.58
N LEU A 318 -29.08 14.18 -34.14
CA LEU A 318 -29.97 14.68 -35.16
C LEU A 318 -29.64 13.96 -36.47
N TYR A 319 -30.46 12.99 -36.84
CA TYR A 319 -30.52 12.51 -38.22
C TYR A 319 -31.45 13.49 -38.97
N THR A 320 -30.90 14.26 -39.88
CA THR A 320 -31.65 14.93 -40.96
C THR A 320 -31.62 14.05 -42.19
#